data_f5148ebb966e0755b14b62fa515d604c
#
_entry.id   f5148ebb966e0755b14b62fa515d604c
#
_cell.length_a   1.000
_cell.length_b   1.000
_cell.length_c   1.000
_cell.angle_alpha   90.00
_cell.angle_beta   90.00
_cell.angle_gamma   90.00
#
_symmetry.space_group_name_H-M   'P 1'
#
loop_
_entity.id
_entity.type
_entity.pdbx_description
1 polymer ?
#
loop_
_entity_poly.entity_id
_entity_poly.type
_entity_poly.pdbx_seq_one_letter_code
_entity_poly.pdbx_strand_id
1 'polypeptide(L)'
;MKKILLLIAALMIACLAAGCGDNGGKESSSSPETKSATISEAKESSGVQGNFAGKRILIAYFSRADENYRVGYIEKGNTRILAEMLAEMTGGELFEIKTVKSYPKEYDTAIEEAKQEKESNQRPEIAGKLPNVQDYDMIFLGYPIWWGDLPMGVYTFLEKEDFTGKTIAPFCTHEGSGMAGTEVFVAEATKAKMLPGLAVEGTVAQNSRDKAKEEDRKSVV
;
A
#
# COMPACT_ATOMS: atom_id res chain seq x y z
N MET A 1 6.49 13.94 5.34
CA MET A 1 5.90 13.92 3.98
C MET A 1 6.91 13.61 2.89
N LYS A 2 7.98 14.42 2.67
CA LYS A 2 8.91 14.20 1.55
C LYS A 2 9.40 12.75 1.37
N LYS A 3 9.75 12.04 2.46
CA LYS A 3 10.20 10.63 2.38
C LYS A 3 9.09 9.66 1.94
N ILE A 4 7.87 9.80 2.44
CA ILE A 4 6.75 8.94 2.04
C ILE A 4 6.31 9.29 0.62
N LEU A 5 6.21 10.57 0.28
CA LEU A 5 5.92 11.00 -1.08
C LEU A 5 6.94 10.47 -2.09
N LEU A 6 8.24 10.46 -1.74
CA LEU A 6 9.29 9.86 -2.57
C LEU A 6 9.13 8.33 -2.68
N LEU A 7 8.76 7.64 -1.60
CA LEU A 7 8.53 6.20 -1.63
C LEU A 7 7.28 5.85 -2.45
N ILE A 8 6.20 6.59 -2.29
CA ILE A 8 4.98 6.43 -3.09
C ILE A 8 5.26 6.76 -4.56
N ALA A 9 6.04 7.82 -4.84
CA ALA A 9 6.47 8.15 -6.19
C ALA A 9 7.31 7.04 -6.83
N ALA A 10 8.20 6.40 -6.08
CA ALA A 10 8.98 5.25 -6.54
C ALA A 10 8.07 4.05 -6.90
N LEU A 11 7.05 3.77 -6.09
CA LEU A 11 6.05 2.75 -6.39
C LEU A 11 5.30 3.08 -7.69
N MET A 12 4.93 4.35 -7.90
CA MET A 12 4.23 4.78 -9.11
C MET A 12 5.11 4.69 -10.37
N ILE A 13 6.41 4.96 -10.28
CA ILE A 13 7.35 4.79 -11.39
C ILE A 13 7.48 3.31 -11.79
N ALA A 14 7.54 2.41 -10.83
CA ALA A 14 7.53 0.97 -11.09
C ALA A 14 6.26 0.51 -11.85
N CYS A 15 5.11 1.14 -11.57
CA CYS A 15 3.87 0.90 -12.30
C CYS A 15 3.93 1.31 -13.78
N LEU A 16 4.71 2.33 -14.12
CA LEU A 16 4.87 2.82 -15.50
C LEU A 16 5.79 1.93 -16.34
N ALA A 17 6.86 1.40 -15.75
CA ALA A 17 7.83 0.54 -16.44
C ALA A 17 7.26 -0.84 -16.84
N ALA A 18 6.21 -1.29 -16.17
CA ALA A 18 5.58 -2.58 -16.43
C ALA A 18 4.62 -2.60 -17.66
N GLY A 19 4.40 -1.46 -18.30
CA GLY A 19 3.46 -1.29 -19.41
C GLY A 19 4.06 -1.35 -20.81
N CYS A 20 5.38 -1.45 -21.01
CA CYS A 20 6.01 -1.59 -22.32
C CYS A 20 6.48 -3.02 -22.53
N GLY A 21 5.73 -3.74 -23.37
CA GLY A 21 6.00 -5.11 -23.76
C GLY A 21 7.16 -5.25 -24.72
N ASP A 22 7.66 -6.41 -24.68
CA ASP A 22 8.29 -7.26 -25.69
C ASP A 22 8.82 -6.62 -26.97
N ASN A 23 10.14 -6.64 -27.13
CA ASN A 23 10.78 -7.13 -28.35
C ASN A 23 12.27 -7.43 -28.12
N GLY A 24 12.66 -8.59 -28.61
CA GLY A 24 13.88 -9.28 -28.35
C GLY A 24 15.17 -8.69 -28.93
N GLY A 25 16.26 -9.15 -28.36
CA GLY A 25 17.44 -9.44 -29.17
C GLY A 25 18.75 -8.75 -28.82
N LYS A 26 19.64 -9.55 -28.28
CA LYS A 26 21.11 -9.58 -28.40
C LYS A 26 21.98 -8.84 -27.37
N GLU A 27 22.73 -9.70 -26.69
CA GLU A 27 23.93 -9.45 -25.89
C GLU A 27 25.00 -8.62 -26.60
N SER A 28 25.64 -7.73 -25.87
CA SER A 28 27.07 -7.47 -25.99
C SER A 28 27.60 -6.79 -24.73
N SER A 29 28.61 -7.41 -24.16
CA SER A 29 29.38 -7.03 -22.97
C SER A 29 30.23 -5.77 -23.21
N SER A 30 30.31 -4.89 -22.22
CA SER A 30 31.55 -4.24 -21.74
C SER A 30 31.27 -3.26 -20.59
N SER A 31 31.92 -3.47 -19.45
CA SER A 31 32.15 -2.53 -18.35
C SER A 31 33.50 -1.85 -18.53
N PRO A 32 33.91 -0.91 -17.63
CA PRO A 32 33.23 0.27 -17.07
C PRO A 32 34.06 1.57 -17.33
N GLU A 33 33.49 2.73 -17.20
CA GLU A 33 34.24 3.95 -16.85
C GLU A 33 33.40 4.90 -16.00
N THR A 34 33.98 5.21 -14.85
CA THR A 34 33.56 6.19 -13.87
C THR A 34 33.71 7.60 -14.44
N LYS A 35 32.63 8.35 -14.56
CA LYS A 35 32.69 9.82 -14.67
C LYS A 35 31.77 10.46 -13.65
N SER A 36 32.43 11.12 -12.70
CA SER A 36 31.88 12.09 -11.78
C SER A 36 31.09 13.14 -12.56
N ALA A 37 29.81 13.28 -12.28
CA ALA A 37 29.00 14.37 -12.80
C ALA A 37 28.42 15.14 -11.62
N THR A 38 28.81 16.40 -11.60
CA THR A 38 28.44 17.53 -10.79
C THR A 38 26.93 17.59 -10.56
N ILE A 39 26.53 17.69 -9.30
CA ILE A 39 25.15 17.94 -8.88
C ILE A 39 24.84 19.40 -9.22
N SER A 40 24.08 19.61 -10.27
CA SER A 40 23.37 20.87 -10.48
C SER A 40 22.02 20.78 -9.78
N GLU A 41 21.80 21.68 -8.85
CA GLU A 41 20.50 21.93 -8.24
C GLU A 41 19.45 22.18 -9.33
N ALA A 42 18.53 21.26 -9.49
CA ALA A 42 17.33 21.46 -10.29
C ALA A 42 16.13 21.64 -9.36
N LYS A 43 15.66 22.83 -9.46
CA LYS A 43 14.47 23.51 -8.97
C LYS A 43 13.20 22.74 -9.31
N GLU A 44 12.26 22.78 -8.34
CA GLU A 44 10.83 22.66 -8.49
C GLU A 44 10.14 21.31 -8.54
N SER A 45 9.29 21.18 -7.51
CA SER A 45 8.06 20.44 -7.43
C SER A 45 7.17 20.55 -8.67
N SER A 46 7.41 19.75 -9.65
CA SER A 46 6.31 19.29 -10.48
C SER A 46 5.84 17.98 -9.85
N GLY A 47 4.61 17.97 -9.34
CA GLY A 47 4.01 16.76 -8.80
C GLY A 47 4.22 15.62 -9.79
N VAL A 48 4.73 14.50 -9.29
CA VAL A 48 4.80 13.26 -10.05
C VAL A 48 3.36 12.81 -10.30
N GLN A 49 2.72 13.41 -11.30
CA GLN A 49 1.52 12.84 -11.89
C GLN A 49 1.99 11.61 -12.66
N GLY A 50 2.01 10.46 -11.97
CA GLY A 50 2.11 9.18 -12.65
C GLY A 50 1.04 9.14 -13.76
N ASN A 51 1.34 8.52 -14.89
CA ASN A 51 0.42 8.45 -16.02
C ASN A 51 -0.76 7.51 -15.71
N PHE A 52 -1.56 7.90 -14.70
CA PHE A 52 -2.81 7.23 -14.32
C PHE A 52 -4.02 7.83 -15.03
N ALA A 53 -3.80 8.82 -15.92
CA ALA A 53 -4.86 9.48 -16.66
C ALA A 53 -5.69 8.45 -17.45
N GLY A 54 -7.00 8.45 -17.20
CA GLY A 54 -7.94 7.54 -17.86
C GLY A 54 -8.00 6.12 -17.29
N LYS A 55 -7.18 5.76 -16.28
CA LYS A 55 -7.27 4.47 -15.59
C LYS A 55 -8.25 4.54 -14.42
N ARG A 56 -9.05 3.50 -14.28
CA ARG A 56 -9.87 3.27 -13.08
C ARG A 56 -9.03 2.55 -12.04
N ILE A 57 -8.83 3.16 -10.90
CA ILE A 57 -7.95 2.68 -9.84
C ILE A 57 -8.75 2.41 -8.58
N LEU A 58 -8.60 1.22 -8.03
CA LEU A 58 -9.10 0.84 -6.72
C LEU A 58 -7.96 0.89 -5.70
N ILE A 59 -8.20 1.51 -4.56
CA ILE A 59 -7.32 1.47 -3.40
C ILE A 59 -8.05 0.70 -2.30
N ALA A 60 -7.92 -0.62 -2.36
CA ALA A 60 -8.47 -1.50 -1.34
C ALA A 60 -7.49 -1.62 -0.18
N TYR A 61 -7.95 -1.39 1.05
CA TYR A 61 -7.06 -1.43 2.20
C TYR A 61 -7.74 -1.91 3.47
N PHE A 62 -7.00 -2.64 4.29
CA PHE A 62 -7.35 -2.95 5.67
C PHE A 62 -6.56 -2.02 6.61
N SER A 63 -7.22 -1.46 7.61
CA SER A 63 -6.55 -0.59 8.58
C SER A 63 -7.26 -0.66 9.93
N ARG A 64 -6.49 -0.57 11.01
CA ARG A 64 -7.02 -0.53 12.37
C ARG A 64 -6.58 0.76 13.07
N ALA A 65 -7.55 1.46 13.65
CA ALA A 65 -7.33 2.54 14.61
C ALA A 65 -7.12 1.97 16.03
N ASP A 66 -7.36 2.77 17.05
CA ASP A 66 -7.21 2.45 18.47
C ASP A 66 -5.76 2.20 18.89
N GLU A 67 -5.51 1.33 19.86
CA GLU A 67 -4.15 1.09 20.38
C GLU A 67 -3.33 0.22 19.42
N ASN A 68 -2.18 0.70 19.00
CA ASN A 68 -1.26 0.02 18.08
C ASN A 68 0.16 0.01 18.62
N TYR A 69 0.94 -1.00 18.23
CA TYR A 69 2.33 -1.14 18.62
C TYR A 69 3.15 0.10 18.21
N ARG A 70 4.02 0.57 19.08
CA ARG A 70 4.90 1.76 18.94
C ARG A 70 4.20 3.10 18.78
N VAL A 71 3.10 3.19 18.08
CA VAL A 71 2.38 4.45 17.86
C VAL A 71 1.34 4.75 18.95
N GLY A 72 1.04 3.77 19.82
CA GLY A 72 0.05 3.93 20.89
C GLY A 72 -1.38 4.05 20.34
N TYR A 73 -2.21 4.83 21.03
CA TYR A 73 -3.58 5.08 20.60
C TYR A 73 -3.63 6.06 19.45
N ILE A 74 -4.26 5.64 18.35
CA ILE A 74 -4.40 6.43 17.12
C ILE A 74 -5.86 6.45 16.66
N GLU A 75 -6.34 7.61 16.24
CA GLU A 75 -7.69 7.78 15.69
C GLU A 75 -7.82 7.26 14.25
N LYS A 76 -6.73 7.31 13.50
CA LYS A 76 -6.66 6.87 12.11
C LYS A 76 -5.53 5.86 11.95
N GLY A 77 -5.85 4.66 11.51
CA GLY A 77 -4.86 3.60 11.33
C GLY A 77 -3.80 3.94 10.28
N ASN A 78 -2.61 3.38 10.47
CA ASN A 78 -1.42 3.67 9.67
C ASN A 78 -1.63 3.41 8.16
N THR A 79 -2.22 2.27 7.83
CA THR A 79 -2.47 1.89 6.42
C THR A 79 -3.47 2.82 5.75
N ARG A 80 -4.49 3.28 6.49
CA ARG A 80 -5.47 4.25 5.97
C ARG A 80 -4.83 5.57 5.58
N ILE A 81 -3.84 6.05 6.35
CA ILE A 81 -3.12 7.28 6.01
C ILE A 81 -2.45 7.15 4.63
N LEU A 82 -1.79 6.02 4.37
CA LEU A 82 -1.16 5.78 3.07
C LEU A 82 -2.19 5.63 1.95
N ALA A 83 -3.30 4.95 2.22
CA ALA A 83 -4.39 4.78 1.25
C ALA A 83 -4.99 6.14 0.83
N GLU A 84 -5.24 7.03 1.78
CA GLU A 84 -5.74 8.39 1.50
C GLU A 84 -4.72 9.20 0.68
N MET A 85 -3.41 9.12 1.00
CA MET A 85 -2.36 9.77 0.20
C MET A 85 -2.31 9.23 -1.23
N LEU A 86 -2.44 7.92 -1.42
CA LEU A 86 -2.53 7.31 -2.75
C LEU A 86 -3.76 7.79 -3.51
N ALA A 87 -4.92 7.91 -2.86
CA ALA A 87 -6.14 8.43 -3.48
C ALA A 87 -5.99 9.88 -3.95
N GLU A 88 -5.39 10.74 -3.14
CA GLU A 88 -5.07 12.13 -3.49
C GLU A 88 -4.14 12.22 -4.71
N MET A 89 -3.15 11.33 -4.79
CA MET A 89 -2.14 11.34 -5.87
C MET A 89 -2.65 10.73 -7.17
N THR A 90 -3.55 9.75 -7.11
CA THR A 90 -3.99 8.96 -8.27
C THR A 90 -5.42 9.26 -8.73
N GLY A 91 -6.22 9.88 -7.89
CA GLY A 91 -7.67 9.99 -8.09
C GLY A 91 -8.41 8.66 -7.94
N GLY A 92 -7.77 7.64 -7.34
CA GLY A 92 -8.34 6.30 -7.17
C GLY A 92 -9.45 6.26 -6.12
N GLU A 93 -10.35 5.29 -6.27
CA GLU A 93 -11.45 5.03 -5.34
C GLU A 93 -10.97 4.26 -4.12
N LEU A 94 -11.33 4.75 -2.92
CA LEU A 94 -11.00 4.10 -1.65
C LEU A 94 -12.04 3.04 -1.30
N PHE A 95 -11.57 1.84 -0.97
CA PHE A 95 -12.37 0.79 -0.38
C PHE A 95 -11.70 0.25 0.90
N GLU A 96 -12.33 0.48 2.05
CA GLU A 96 -11.84 -0.05 3.32
C GLU A 96 -12.38 -1.47 3.55
N ILE A 97 -11.47 -2.44 3.63
CA ILE A 97 -11.77 -3.83 3.97
C ILE A 97 -12.06 -3.89 5.48
N LYS A 98 -13.31 -3.84 5.86
CA LYS A 98 -13.78 -3.92 7.25
C LYS A 98 -14.40 -5.26 7.52
N THR A 99 -14.03 -5.88 8.63
CA THR A 99 -14.73 -7.08 9.12
C THR A 99 -16.03 -6.71 9.82
N VAL A 100 -17.04 -7.56 9.73
CA VAL A 100 -18.33 -7.40 10.42
C VAL A 100 -18.11 -7.31 11.92
N LYS A 101 -17.29 -8.22 12.47
CA LYS A 101 -16.82 -8.15 13.84
C LYS A 101 -15.61 -7.23 13.89
N SER A 102 -15.69 -6.13 14.62
CA SER A 102 -14.55 -5.24 14.85
C SER A 102 -13.54 -5.91 15.79
N TYR A 103 -12.25 -5.66 15.53
CA TYR A 103 -11.20 -6.09 16.46
C TYR A 103 -11.26 -5.29 17.77
N PRO A 104 -10.78 -5.88 18.88
CA PRO A 104 -10.66 -5.18 20.16
C PRO A 104 -9.85 -3.90 20.04
N LYS A 105 -10.14 -2.93 20.92
CA LYS A 105 -9.42 -1.64 20.94
C LYS A 105 -8.03 -1.77 21.54
N GLU A 106 -7.90 -2.59 22.56
CA GLU A 106 -6.65 -2.88 23.25
C GLU A 106 -5.73 -3.70 22.34
N TYR A 107 -4.46 -3.31 22.31
CA TYR A 107 -3.47 -3.91 21.42
C TYR A 107 -3.30 -5.42 21.68
N ASP A 108 -3.04 -5.81 22.93
CA ASP A 108 -2.75 -7.21 23.29
C ASP A 108 -3.89 -8.16 22.94
N THR A 109 -5.13 -7.73 23.17
CA THR A 109 -6.32 -8.52 22.83
C THR A 109 -6.50 -8.63 21.31
N ALA A 110 -6.25 -7.55 20.60
CA ALA A 110 -6.38 -7.51 19.14
C ALA A 110 -5.35 -8.43 18.45
N ILE A 111 -4.08 -8.41 18.91
CA ILE A 111 -3.04 -9.27 18.32
C ILE A 111 -3.26 -10.75 18.64
N GLU A 112 -3.81 -11.08 19.81
CA GLU A 112 -4.14 -12.48 20.14
C GLU A 112 -5.31 -12.98 19.29
N GLU A 113 -6.35 -12.19 19.08
CA GLU A 113 -7.45 -12.52 18.16
C GLU A 113 -6.93 -12.73 16.73
N ALA A 114 -6.10 -11.81 16.23
CA ALA A 114 -5.50 -11.92 14.91
C ALA A 114 -4.62 -13.18 14.76
N LYS A 115 -3.91 -13.58 15.83
CA LYS A 115 -3.12 -14.81 15.86
C LYS A 115 -4.00 -16.03 15.75
N GLN A 116 -5.08 -16.09 16.53
CA GLN A 116 -6.04 -17.21 16.50
C GLN A 116 -6.72 -17.34 15.12
N GLU A 117 -7.08 -16.21 14.50
CA GLU A 117 -7.62 -16.20 13.14
C GLU A 117 -6.62 -16.78 12.13
N LYS A 118 -5.35 -16.39 12.22
CA LYS A 118 -4.30 -16.91 11.36
C LYS A 118 -4.06 -18.41 11.58
N GLU A 119 -3.88 -18.84 12.83
CA GLU A 119 -3.62 -20.24 13.18
C GLU A 119 -4.78 -21.17 12.76
N SER A 120 -6.01 -20.68 12.83
CA SER A 120 -7.21 -21.40 12.41
C SER A 120 -7.57 -21.20 10.94
N ASN A 121 -6.77 -20.43 10.19
CA ASN A 121 -7.01 -20.06 8.79
C ASN A 121 -8.44 -19.49 8.56
N GLN A 122 -8.90 -18.66 9.47
CA GLN A 122 -10.24 -18.07 9.41
C GLN A 122 -10.39 -17.10 8.24
N ARG A 123 -11.64 -16.90 7.84
CA ARG A 123 -12.03 -15.90 6.84
C ARG A 123 -13.10 -14.99 7.41
N PRO A 124 -12.72 -13.97 8.22
CA PRO A 124 -13.68 -13.05 8.81
C PRO A 124 -14.58 -12.44 7.74
N GLU A 125 -15.87 -12.36 8.03
CA GLU A 125 -16.84 -11.77 7.12
C GLU A 125 -16.57 -10.28 6.95
N ILE A 126 -16.61 -9.79 5.68
CA ILE A 126 -16.41 -8.39 5.36
C ILE A 126 -17.76 -7.66 5.39
N ALA A 127 -17.78 -6.50 6.03
CA ALA A 127 -18.96 -5.65 6.12
C ALA A 127 -19.23 -4.90 4.81
N GLY A 128 -20.50 -4.79 4.47
CA GLY A 128 -20.95 -4.03 3.31
C GLY A 128 -20.79 -4.77 1.98
N LYS A 129 -20.98 -4.02 0.89
CA LYS A 129 -20.87 -4.55 -0.46
C LYS A 129 -19.44 -4.41 -0.96
N LEU A 130 -18.87 -5.49 -1.47
CA LEU A 130 -17.55 -5.46 -2.12
C LEU A 130 -17.60 -4.71 -3.45
N PRO A 131 -16.53 -4.01 -3.84
CA PRO A 131 -16.40 -3.43 -5.17
C PRO A 131 -16.24 -4.57 -6.18
N ASN A 132 -16.77 -4.41 -7.38
CA ASN A 132 -16.45 -5.32 -8.47
C ASN A 132 -15.03 -5.01 -8.98
N VAL A 133 -14.05 -5.81 -8.62
CA VAL A 133 -12.63 -5.62 -8.99
C VAL A 133 -12.45 -5.56 -10.52
N GLN A 134 -13.31 -6.22 -11.29
CA GLN A 134 -13.26 -6.20 -12.74
C GLN A 134 -13.53 -4.81 -13.34
N ASP A 135 -14.12 -3.89 -12.58
CA ASP A 135 -14.36 -2.52 -13.02
C ASP A 135 -13.11 -1.63 -12.99
N TYR A 136 -11.99 -2.11 -12.46
CA TYR A 136 -10.75 -1.34 -12.29
C TYR A 136 -9.62 -1.91 -13.14
N ASP A 137 -8.74 -1.01 -13.60
CA ASP A 137 -7.56 -1.36 -14.39
C ASP A 137 -6.37 -1.72 -13.51
N MET A 138 -6.33 -1.15 -12.29
CA MET A 138 -5.25 -1.33 -11.33
C MET A 138 -5.77 -1.29 -9.90
N ILE A 139 -5.18 -2.11 -9.05
CA ILE A 139 -5.51 -2.20 -7.63
C ILE A 139 -4.27 -1.88 -6.79
N PHE A 140 -4.36 -0.88 -5.92
CA PHE A 140 -3.47 -0.75 -4.77
C PHE A 140 -4.07 -1.54 -3.62
N LEU A 141 -3.31 -2.48 -3.06
CA LEU A 141 -3.76 -3.31 -1.94
C LEU A 141 -2.95 -3.00 -0.69
N GLY A 142 -3.61 -2.41 0.31
CA GLY A 142 -3.00 -1.94 1.55
C GLY A 142 -3.34 -2.80 2.76
N TYR A 143 -2.35 -3.12 3.60
CA TYR A 143 -2.55 -3.88 4.84
C TYR A 143 -1.44 -3.64 5.87
N PRO A 144 -1.71 -3.80 7.17
CA PRO A 144 -0.66 -3.93 8.16
C PRO A 144 -0.07 -5.34 8.13
N ILE A 145 1.20 -5.48 8.49
CA ILE A 145 1.80 -6.81 8.71
C ILE A 145 1.42 -7.29 10.10
N TRP A 146 0.62 -8.35 10.16
CA TRP A 146 0.19 -9.01 11.38
C TRP A 146 0.75 -10.43 11.45
N TRP A 147 1.58 -10.71 12.45
CA TRP A 147 2.23 -12.02 12.61
C TRP A 147 3.00 -12.49 11.36
N GLY A 148 3.65 -11.56 10.66
CA GLY A 148 4.39 -11.83 9.42
C GLY A 148 3.51 -12.14 8.21
N ASP A 149 2.26 -11.73 8.23
CA ASP A 149 1.24 -12.09 7.24
C ASP A 149 0.27 -10.93 7.00
N LEU A 150 -0.68 -11.14 6.07
CA LEU A 150 -1.85 -10.28 5.92
C LEU A 150 -2.88 -10.57 7.02
N PRO A 151 -3.67 -9.57 7.46
CA PRO A 151 -4.88 -9.82 8.24
C PRO A 151 -5.85 -10.76 7.52
N MET A 152 -6.50 -11.67 8.24
CA MET A 152 -7.36 -12.69 7.62
C MET A 152 -8.54 -12.12 6.85
N GLY A 153 -9.03 -10.93 7.22
CA GLY A 153 -10.03 -10.21 6.43
C GLY A 153 -9.56 -9.80 5.04
N VAL A 154 -8.24 -9.58 4.85
CA VAL A 154 -7.69 -9.32 3.52
C VAL A 154 -7.77 -10.56 2.65
N TYR A 155 -7.46 -11.75 3.18
CA TYR A 155 -7.65 -13.01 2.45
C TYR A 155 -9.11 -13.22 2.04
N THR A 156 -10.06 -12.88 2.94
CA THR A 156 -11.49 -12.94 2.59
C THR A 156 -11.81 -12.09 1.36
N PHE A 157 -11.25 -10.88 1.27
CA PHE A 157 -11.42 -10.01 0.11
C PHE A 157 -10.80 -10.61 -1.15
N LEU A 158 -9.55 -11.08 -1.05
CA LEU A 158 -8.82 -11.65 -2.18
C LEU A 158 -9.48 -12.91 -2.76
N GLU A 159 -10.11 -13.71 -1.90
CA GLU A 159 -10.79 -14.96 -2.30
C GLU A 159 -12.21 -14.76 -2.82
N LYS A 160 -12.85 -13.64 -2.47
CA LYS A 160 -14.22 -13.32 -2.94
C LYS A 160 -14.27 -12.61 -4.28
N GLU A 161 -13.19 -11.97 -4.68
CA GLU A 161 -13.11 -11.16 -5.89
C GLU A 161 -12.27 -11.85 -6.98
N ASP A 162 -12.60 -11.60 -8.24
CA ASP A 162 -11.82 -12.09 -9.38
C ASP A 162 -10.76 -11.06 -9.80
N PHE A 163 -9.48 -11.40 -9.62
CA PHE A 163 -8.35 -10.57 -10.01
C PHE A 163 -7.72 -10.97 -11.34
N THR A 164 -8.34 -11.85 -12.12
CA THR A 164 -7.81 -12.31 -13.40
C THR A 164 -7.53 -11.14 -14.34
N GLY A 165 -6.30 -11.06 -14.85
CA GLY A 165 -5.86 -10.00 -15.75
C GLY A 165 -5.61 -8.65 -15.08
N LYS A 166 -5.74 -8.55 -13.77
CA LYS A 166 -5.48 -7.32 -13.02
C LYS A 166 -4.02 -7.15 -12.66
N THR A 167 -3.65 -5.91 -12.37
CA THR A 167 -2.33 -5.56 -11.81
C THR A 167 -2.52 -5.08 -10.38
N ILE A 168 -1.77 -5.67 -9.44
CA ILE A 168 -1.80 -5.30 -8.02
C ILE A 168 -0.48 -4.67 -7.63
N ALA A 169 -0.54 -3.49 -7.01
CA ALA A 169 0.56 -2.81 -6.33
C ALA A 169 0.32 -2.91 -4.81
N PRO A 170 0.96 -3.83 -4.09
CA PRO A 170 0.78 -3.96 -2.66
C PRO A 170 1.51 -2.85 -1.91
N PHE A 171 0.92 -2.38 -0.81
CA PHE A 171 1.61 -1.54 0.16
C PHE A 171 1.27 -1.97 1.58
N CYS A 172 2.24 -1.93 2.46
CA CYS A 172 2.00 -2.31 3.84
C CYS A 172 2.50 -1.29 4.85
N THR A 173 1.92 -1.37 6.04
CA THR A 173 2.47 -0.73 7.24
C THR A 173 3.00 -1.79 8.19
N HIS A 174 4.16 -1.52 8.79
CA HIS A 174 4.87 -2.47 9.65
C HIS A 174 5.63 -1.75 10.76
N GLU A 175 6.22 -2.51 11.68
CA GLU A 175 7.09 -1.99 12.75
C GLU A 175 8.45 -2.71 12.77
N GLY A 176 9.05 -2.85 11.56
CA GLY A 176 10.39 -3.42 11.38
C GLY A 176 10.47 -4.63 10.47
N SER A 177 9.34 -5.24 10.07
CA SER A 177 9.31 -6.46 9.23
C SER A 177 9.40 -6.21 7.72
N GLY A 178 9.26 -4.96 7.27
CA GLY A 178 9.06 -4.69 5.83
C GLY A 178 7.82 -5.37 5.30
N MET A 179 7.86 -5.83 4.04
CA MET A 179 6.75 -6.58 3.41
C MET A 179 6.58 -8.00 3.97
N ALA A 180 7.54 -8.53 4.72
CA ALA A 180 7.54 -9.90 5.27
C ALA A 180 7.29 -11.01 4.21
N GLY A 181 7.50 -10.75 2.93
CA GLY A 181 7.25 -11.71 1.84
C GLY A 181 5.76 -11.85 1.46
N THR A 182 4.91 -10.98 1.96
CA THR A 182 3.45 -11.06 1.76
C THR A 182 3.03 -10.85 0.30
N GLU A 183 3.88 -10.28 -0.54
CA GLU A 183 3.64 -10.18 -1.98
C GLU A 183 3.42 -11.56 -2.63
N VAL A 184 4.13 -12.59 -2.14
CA VAL A 184 3.96 -13.96 -2.62
C VAL A 184 2.57 -14.48 -2.28
N PHE A 185 2.10 -14.22 -1.05
CA PHE A 185 0.77 -14.66 -0.61
C PHE A 185 -0.36 -13.98 -1.42
N VAL A 186 -0.20 -12.68 -1.71
CA VAL A 186 -1.15 -11.96 -2.58
C VAL A 186 -1.13 -12.53 -3.99
N ALA A 187 0.05 -12.80 -4.55
CA ALA A 187 0.19 -13.38 -5.89
C ALA A 187 -0.47 -14.77 -5.98
N GLU A 188 -0.27 -15.62 -4.97
CA GLU A 188 -0.85 -16.96 -4.91
C GLU A 188 -2.39 -16.91 -4.80
N ALA A 189 -2.92 -16.01 -3.98
CA ALA A 189 -4.35 -15.87 -3.78
C ALA A 189 -5.09 -15.33 -5.01
N THR A 190 -4.46 -14.41 -5.77
CA THR A 190 -5.15 -13.64 -6.82
C THR A 190 -4.80 -14.06 -8.24
N LYS A 191 -3.63 -14.66 -8.45
CA LYS A 191 -3.05 -14.90 -9.80
C LYS A 191 -2.88 -13.63 -10.64
N ALA A 192 -2.94 -12.46 -10.01
CA ALA A 192 -2.75 -11.16 -10.65
C ALA A 192 -1.29 -10.89 -11.01
N LYS A 193 -1.08 -9.92 -11.89
CA LYS A 193 0.27 -9.38 -12.12
C LYS A 193 0.68 -8.52 -10.92
N MET A 194 1.75 -8.90 -10.25
CA MET A 194 2.27 -8.15 -9.10
C MET A 194 3.26 -7.08 -9.52
N LEU A 195 3.16 -5.92 -8.89
CA LEU A 195 4.18 -4.88 -8.91
C LEU A 195 4.98 -4.93 -7.60
N PRO A 196 6.19 -4.32 -7.56
CA PRO A 196 6.95 -4.23 -6.32
C PRO A 196 6.14 -3.59 -5.20
N GLY A 197 6.23 -4.16 -4.00
CA GLY A 197 5.52 -3.68 -2.82
C GLY A 197 6.18 -2.45 -2.18
N LEU A 198 5.38 -1.61 -1.52
CA LEU A 198 5.83 -0.49 -0.70
C LEU A 198 5.61 -0.82 0.77
N ALA A 199 6.68 -0.81 1.56
CA ALA A 199 6.62 -0.97 3.02
C ALA A 199 6.94 0.33 3.73
N VAL A 200 6.09 0.75 4.67
CA VAL A 200 6.26 1.99 5.46
C VAL A 200 6.06 1.70 6.93
N GLU A 201 6.98 2.17 7.78
CA GLU A 201 6.79 2.05 9.23
C GLU A 201 5.59 2.88 9.70
N GLY A 202 4.78 2.33 10.62
CA GLY A 202 3.60 3.00 11.15
C GLY A 202 3.92 4.34 11.80
N THR A 203 5.04 4.46 12.52
CA THR A 203 5.54 5.72 13.07
C THR A 203 5.82 6.76 11.99
N VAL A 204 6.32 6.34 10.83
CA VAL A 204 6.56 7.23 9.68
C VAL A 204 5.23 7.68 9.06
N ALA A 205 4.24 6.78 8.95
CA ALA A 205 2.91 7.11 8.45
C ALA A 205 2.22 8.17 9.34
N GLN A 206 2.21 7.98 10.67
CA GLN A 206 1.61 8.93 11.62
C GLN A 206 2.30 10.31 11.61
N ASN A 207 3.64 10.34 11.61
CA ASN A 207 4.41 11.59 11.55
C ASN A 207 4.17 12.39 10.27
N SER A 208 3.84 11.73 9.17
CA SER A 208 3.52 12.41 7.90
C SER A 208 2.21 13.17 7.97
N ARG A 209 1.21 12.61 8.68
CA ARG A 209 -0.08 13.27 8.92
C ARG A 209 0.07 14.53 9.78
N ASP A 210 0.88 14.47 10.84
CA ASP A 210 1.07 15.60 11.75
C ASP A 210 1.78 16.77 11.06
N LYS A 211 2.76 16.49 10.22
CA LYS A 211 3.44 17.51 9.40
C LYS A 211 2.50 18.17 8.39
N ALA A 212 1.59 17.44 7.77
CA ALA A 212 0.59 18.00 6.87
C ALA A 212 -0.32 19.00 7.59
N LYS A 213 -0.80 18.62 8.79
CA LYS A 213 -1.61 19.54 9.63
C LYS A 213 -0.87 20.79 10.07
N GLU A 214 0.44 20.69 10.29
CA GLU A 214 1.28 21.82 10.71
C GLU A 214 1.58 22.78 9.55
N GLU A 215 1.77 22.26 8.33
CA GLU A 215 1.93 23.06 7.13
C GLU A 215 0.63 23.80 6.74
N ASP A 216 -0.52 23.14 6.84
CA ASP A 216 -1.83 23.77 6.62
C ASP A 216 -2.10 24.92 7.60
N ARG A 217 -1.73 24.74 8.89
CA ARG A 217 -1.86 25.82 9.88
C ARG A 217 -0.95 27.01 9.59
N LYS A 218 0.22 26.82 8.99
CA LYS A 218 1.15 27.89 8.62
C LYS A 218 0.74 28.63 7.35
N SER A 219 -0.07 28.00 6.49
CA SER A 219 -0.56 28.63 5.26
C SER A 219 -1.80 29.51 5.47
N VAL A 220 -2.42 29.47 6.66
CA VAL A 220 -3.64 30.23 7.01
C VAL A 220 -3.32 31.44 7.90
N VAL A 221 -2.06 31.70 8.23
CA VAL A 221 -1.57 32.87 8.96
C VAL A 221 -0.76 33.76 8.02
#